data_6ec0c71e58ad24143b34c8b281d19c7a
#
_entry.id   6ec0c71e58ad24143b34c8b281d19c7a
#
_cell.length_a   1.000
_cell.length_b   1.000
_cell.length_c   1.000
_cell.angle_alpha   90.00
_cell.angle_beta   90.00
_cell.angle_gamma   90.00
#
_symmetry.space_group_name_H-M   'P 1'
#
loop_
_entity.id
_entity.type
_entity.pdbx_description
1 polymer ?
#
loop_
_entity_poly.entity_id
_entity_poly.type
_entity_poly.pdbx_seq_one_letter_code
_entity_poly.pdbx_strand_id
1 'polypeptide(L)'
;MRLRPFFSYYGSKWRLAPKYSKPKFDTIIEPFAGSASYSLLYPKRKVKLYDLDDNICVLWEYLINVKEKEIRALPLLERNEPIPTHLSQGAKNLIGFWTTKGSSTPAHKMTAYKNISCGFGGNLYEKE
;
A
#
# COMPACT_ATOMS: atom_id res chain seq x y z
N MET A 1 -2.99 -9.42 -15.93
CA MET A 1 -2.38 -8.14 -15.51
C MET A 1 -1.77 -8.30 -14.13
N ARG A 2 -0.58 -7.82 -13.96
CA ARG A 2 0.11 -7.87 -12.66
C ARG A 2 -0.20 -6.61 -11.86
N LEU A 3 -0.81 -6.76 -10.70
CA LEU A 3 -1.03 -5.64 -9.80
C LEU A 3 0.30 -5.21 -9.18
N ARG A 4 0.46 -3.90 -9.00
CA ARG A 4 1.61 -3.33 -8.28
C ARG A 4 1.26 -3.15 -6.80
N PRO A 5 2.26 -3.12 -5.90
CA PRO A 5 2.01 -2.74 -4.51
C PRO A 5 1.31 -1.39 -4.43
N PHE A 6 0.33 -1.29 -3.54
CA PHE A 6 -0.43 -0.05 -3.35
C PHE A 6 0.36 1.02 -2.59
N PHE A 7 1.41 0.63 -1.91
CA PHE A 7 2.31 1.51 -1.17
C PHE A 7 3.72 0.93 -1.12
N SER A 8 4.69 1.79 -0.85
CA SER A 8 6.10 1.41 -0.67
C SER A 8 6.32 0.98 0.78
N TYR A 9 6.97 -0.16 0.98
CA TYR A 9 7.26 -0.71 2.30
C TYR A 9 8.65 -1.34 2.36
N TYR A 10 9.35 -1.14 3.47
CA TYR A 10 10.66 -1.72 3.69
C TYR A 10 10.59 -3.25 3.65
N GLY A 11 11.49 -3.86 2.90
CA GLY A 11 11.52 -5.32 2.74
C GLY A 11 10.43 -5.89 1.84
N SER A 12 9.73 -5.08 1.07
CA SER A 12 8.74 -5.54 0.09
C SER A 12 9.33 -6.62 -0.85
N LYS A 13 8.59 -7.71 -1.01
CA LYS A 13 9.00 -8.87 -1.84
C LYS A 13 8.57 -8.73 -3.31
N TRP A 14 8.27 -7.52 -3.78
CA TRP A 14 7.78 -7.27 -5.13
C TRP A 14 8.64 -7.93 -6.23
N ARG A 15 9.96 -7.85 -6.10
CA ARG A 15 10.90 -8.45 -7.08
C ARG A 15 11.07 -9.95 -6.90
N LEU A 16 10.89 -10.46 -5.69
CA LEU A 16 11.07 -11.87 -5.35
C LEU A 16 9.81 -12.70 -5.48
N ALA A 17 8.65 -12.10 -5.25
CA ALA A 17 7.37 -12.81 -5.27
C ALA A 17 7.12 -13.66 -6.53
N PRO A 18 7.46 -13.19 -7.75
CA PRO A 18 7.31 -14.02 -8.95
C PRO A 18 8.17 -15.28 -8.98
N LYS A 19 9.24 -15.32 -8.17
CA LYS A 19 10.15 -16.47 -8.07
C LYS A 19 9.68 -17.54 -7.08
N TYR A 20 8.69 -17.21 -6.25
CA TYR A 20 8.10 -18.16 -5.33
C TYR A 20 7.16 -19.12 -6.05
N SER A 21 6.99 -20.30 -5.49
CA SER A 21 6.05 -21.30 -6.01
C SER A 21 4.63 -20.73 -6.07
N LYS A 22 3.88 -21.16 -7.09
CA LYS A 22 2.46 -20.79 -7.20
C LYS A 22 1.68 -21.37 -6.02
N PRO A 23 0.61 -20.71 -5.58
CA PRO A 23 -0.20 -21.22 -4.48
C PRO A 23 -0.89 -22.53 -4.89
N LYS A 24 -0.82 -23.53 -4.01
CA LYS A 24 -1.45 -24.84 -4.23
C LYS A 24 -2.91 -24.89 -3.81
N PHE A 25 -3.34 -23.95 -2.97
CA PHE A 25 -4.69 -23.88 -2.41
C PHE A 25 -5.39 -22.59 -2.80
N ASP A 26 -6.72 -22.56 -2.64
CA ASP A 26 -7.53 -21.40 -2.98
C ASP A 26 -7.30 -20.22 -2.04
N THR A 27 -6.87 -20.47 -0.82
CA THR A 27 -6.58 -19.44 0.17
C THR A 27 -5.07 -19.25 0.31
N ILE A 28 -4.62 -18.01 0.21
CA ILE A 28 -3.24 -17.58 0.50
C ILE A 28 -3.22 -16.97 1.90
N ILE A 29 -2.26 -17.38 2.71
CA ILE A 29 -2.00 -16.79 4.02
C ILE A 29 -0.63 -16.11 3.98
N GLU A 30 -0.59 -14.80 4.21
CA GLU A 30 0.64 -14.04 4.35
C GLU A 30 0.83 -13.62 5.81
N PRO A 31 1.67 -14.34 6.59
CA PRO A 31 1.87 -14.06 8.01
C PRO A 31 2.76 -12.82 8.28
N PHE A 32 3.44 -12.33 7.28
CA PHE A 32 4.26 -11.12 7.29
C PHE A 32 3.86 -10.29 6.08
N ALA A 33 2.64 -9.77 6.10
CA ALA A 33 1.98 -9.27 4.91
C ALA A 33 2.71 -8.08 4.27
N GLY A 34 3.13 -7.08 5.04
CA GLY A 34 3.71 -5.87 4.50
C GLY A 34 2.86 -5.30 3.38
N SER A 35 3.44 -5.13 2.19
CA SER A 35 2.72 -4.68 0.99
C SER A 35 2.00 -5.79 0.22
N ALA A 36 1.92 -7.01 0.77
CA ALA A 36 1.24 -8.19 0.22
C ALA A 36 1.65 -8.52 -1.24
N SER A 37 2.92 -8.39 -1.55
CA SER A 37 3.43 -8.51 -2.92
C SER A 37 3.16 -9.88 -3.55
N TYR A 38 3.15 -10.96 -2.78
CA TYR A 38 2.83 -12.29 -3.28
C TYR A 38 1.35 -12.43 -3.63
N SER A 39 0.47 -12.01 -2.73
CA SER A 39 -0.98 -12.09 -2.96
C SER A 39 -1.45 -11.23 -4.14
N LEU A 40 -0.78 -10.11 -4.40
CA LEU A 40 -1.09 -9.25 -5.55
C LEU A 40 -0.84 -9.94 -6.91
N LEU A 41 -0.06 -11.02 -6.94
CA LEU A 41 0.11 -11.85 -8.15
C LEU A 41 -1.11 -12.73 -8.42
N TYR A 42 -1.94 -12.97 -7.42
CA TYR A 42 -3.07 -13.91 -7.48
C TYR A 42 -4.37 -13.25 -7.00
N PRO A 43 -4.83 -12.20 -7.68
CA PRO A 43 -5.95 -11.36 -7.21
C PRO A 43 -7.29 -12.10 -7.13
N LYS A 44 -7.40 -13.26 -7.75
CA LYS A 44 -8.62 -14.10 -7.72
C LYS A 44 -8.65 -15.07 -6.54
N ARG A 45 -7.57 -15.17 -5.78
CA ARG A 45 -7.49 -16.06 -4.61
C ARG A 45 -8.07 -15.38 -3.37
N LYS A 46 -8.58 -16.18 -2.44
CA LYS A 46 -8.86 -15.70 -1.09
C LYS A 46 -7.56 -15.43 -0.36
N VAL A 47 -7.47 -14.30 0.32
CA VAL A 47 -6.24 -13.88 0.98
C VAL A 47 -6.53 -13.55 2.44
N LYS A 48 -5.67 -14.05 3.32
CA LYS A 48 -5.64 -13.67 4.74
C LYS A 48 -4.29 -13.03 5.03
N LEU A 49 -4.31 -11.77 5.43
CA LEU A 49 -3.13 -10.98 5.74
C LEU A 49 -2.96 -10.86 7.25
N TYR A 50 -1.74 -11.12 7.71
CA TYR A 50 -1.34 -10.93 9.10
C TYR A 50 -0.05 -10.13 9.13
N ASP A 51 0.07 -9.22 10.09
CA ASP A 51 1.29 -8.48 10.33
C ASP A 51 1.39 -8.12 11.81
N LEU A 52 2.60 -8.02 12.34
CA LEU A 52 2.84 -7.56 13.70
C LEU A 52 2.78 -6.04 13.81
N ASP A 53 2.93 -5.33 12.70
CA ASP A 53 2.90 -3.87 12.66
C ASP A 53 1.45 -3.38 12.57
N ASP A 54 0.98 -2.73 13.62
CA ASP A 54 -0.37 -2.17 13.68
C ASP A 54 -0.64 -1.17 12.55
N ASN A 55 0.36 -0.41 12.12
CA ASN A 55 0.23 0.50 10.99
C ASN A 55 -0.12 -0.23 9.69
N ILE A 56 0.43 -1.41 9.49
CA ILE A 56 0.14 -2.26 8.34
C ILE A 56 -1.26 -2.85 8.45
N CYS A 57 -1.64 -3.35 9.62
CA CYS A 57 -2.99 -3.88 9.85
C CYS A 57 -4.07 -2.83 9.60
N VAL A 58 -3.91 -1.65 10.16
CA VAL A 58 -4.84 -0.51 9.97
C VAL A 58 -4.91 -0.08 8.51
N LEU A 59 -3.77 -0.04 7.82
CA LEU A 59 -3.70 0.30 6.40
C LEU A 59 -4.45 -0.72 5.53
N TRP A 60 -4.24 -2.00 5.75
CA TRP A 60 -4.93 -3.03 4.98
C TRP A 60 -6.43 -3.08 5.27
N GLU A 61 -6.84 -2.89 6.51
CA GLU A 61 -8.25 -2.77 6.86
C GLU A 61 -8.90 -1.60 6.11
N TYR A 62 -8.22 -0.46 6.03
CA TYR A 62 -8.66 0.68 5.23
C TYR A 62 -8.75 0.32 3.73
N LEU A 63 -7.70 -0.26 3.14
CA LEU A 63 -7.65 -0.58 1.71
C LEU A 63 -8.70 -1.62 1.29
N ILE A 64 -9.04 -2.56 2.16
CA ILE A 64 -10.06 -3.58 1.88
C ILE A 64 -11.46 -2.96 1.81
N ASN A 65 -11.72 -1.92 2.58
CA ASN A 65 -13.05 -1.32 2.74
C ASN A 65 -13.26 -0.02 1.97
N VAL A 66 -12.18 0.66 1.55
CA VAL A 66 -12.25 1.96 0.89
C VAL A 66 -12.84 1.86 -0.52
N LYS A 67 -13.63 2.86 -0.90
CA LYS A 67 -14.15 2.99 -2.26
C LYS A 67 -13.19 3.80 -3.11
N GLU A 68 -13.15 3.52 -4.42
CA GLU A 68 -12.30 4.22 -5.38
C GLU A 68 -12.44 5.75 -5.28
N LYS A 69 -13.68 6.25 -5.20
CA LYS A 69 -13.95 7.69 -5.08
C LYS A 69 -13.31 8.33 -3.85
N GLU A 70 -13.17 7.58 -2.76
CA GLU A 70 -12.56 8.06 -1.52
C GLU A 70 -11.05 8.17 -1.66
N ILE A 71 -10.43 7.19 -2.34
CA ILE A 71 -9.00 7.26 -2.66
C ILE A 71 -8.71 8.42 -3.61
N ARG A 72 -9.55 8.61 -4.63
CA ARG A 72 -9.41 9.73 -5.58
C ARG A 72 -9.58 11.10 -4.91
N ALA A 73 -10.34 11.16 -3.83
CA ALA A 73 -10.57 12.39 -3.05
C ALA A 73 -9.47 12.68 -2.02
N LEU A 74 -8.46 11.80 -1.86
CA LEU A 74 -7.35 12.07 -0.95
C LEU A 74 -6.58 13.31 -1.39
N PRO A 75 -6.15 14.17 -0.43
CA PRO A 75 -5.51 15.42 -0.77
C PRO A 75 -4.15 15.23 -1.43
N LEU A 76 -3.84 16.04 -2.42
CA LEU A 76 -2.48 16.20 -2.95
C LEU A 76 -1.75 17.19 -2.06
N LEU A 77 -0.65 16.77 -1.47
CA LEU A 77 0.10 17.56 -0.51
C LEU A 77 1.37 18.14 -1.15
N GLU A 78 1.68 19.37 -0.75
CA GLU A 78 2.94 20.02 -1.08
C GLU A 78 4.06 19.57 -0.14
N ARG A 79 5.30 19.81 -0.54
CA ARG A 79 6.47 19.47 0.27
C ARG A 79 6.39 20.09 1.67
N ASN A 80 6.65 19.31 2.69
CA ASN A 80 6.54 19.65 4.12
C ASN A 80 5.12 19.92 4.63
N GLU A 81 4.11 19.80 3.79
CA GLU A 81 2.73 19.91 4.22
C GLU A 81 2.36 18.72 5.12
N PRO A 82 1.77 18.97 6.31
CA PRO A 82 1.37 17.88 7.20
C PRO A 82 0.17 17.12 6.62
N ILE A 83 0.10 15.83 6.91
CA ILE A 83 -1.06 15.03 6.53
C ILE A 83 -2.26 15.50 7.36
N PRO A 84 -3.42 15.79 6.74
CA PRO A 84 -4.58 16.31 7.45
C PRO A 84 -5.05 15.39 8.58
N THR A 85 -5.30 15.98 9.74
CA THR A 85 -5.66 15.23 10.96
C THR A 85 -7.07 14.63 10.92
N HIS A 86 -7.96 15.17 10.09
CA HIS A 86 -9.34 14.70 9.96
C HIS A 86 -9.48 13.39 9.19
N LEU A 87 -8.44 12.96 8.48
CA LEU A 87 -8.44 11.70 7.75
C LEU A 87 -8.41 10.50 8.72
N SER A 88 -8.98 9.37 8.30
CA SER A 88 -8.84 8.12 9.05
C SER A 88 -7.39 7.71 9.20
N GLN A 89 -7.07 6.93 10.21
CA GLN A 89 -5.69 6.48 10.43
C GLN A 89 -5.17 5.66 9.24
N GLY A 90 -6.02 4.84 8.62
CA GLY A 90 -5.66 4.08 7.43
C GLY A 90 -5.31 4.98 6.24
N ALA A 91 -6.09 6.02 6.00
CA ALA A 91 -5.80 7.01 4.95
C ALA A 91 -4.49 7.76 5.23
N LYS A 92 -4.26 8.17 6.47
CA LYS A 92 -3.00 8.82 6.88
C LYS A 92 -1.79 7.89 6.66
N ASN A 93 -1.91 6.63 7.02
CA ASN A 93 -0.85 5.65 6.81
C ASN A 93 -0.57 5.44 5.32
N LEU A 94 -1.59 5.35 4.50
CA LEU A 94 -1.43 5.22 3.05
C LEU A 94 -0.65 6.40 2.46
N ILE A 95 -1.08 7.63 2.78
CA ILE A 95 -0.38 8.84 2.35
C ILE A 95 1.05 8.86 2.88
N GLY A 96 1.23 8.50 4.15
CA GLY A 96 2.55 8.45 4.78
C GLY A 96 3.51 7.50 4.07
N PHE A 97 3.06 6.32 3.66
CA PHE A 97 3.87 5.38 2.89
C PHE A 97 4.07 5.81 1.43
N TRP A 98 3.15 6.54 0.84
CA TRP A 98 3.33 7.07 -0.52
C TRP A 98 4.44 8.11 -0.60
N THR A 99 4.69 8.84 0.48
CA THR A 99 5.72 9.88 0.53
C THR A 99 7.08 9.38 1.05
N THR A 100 7.23 8.09 1.29
CA THR A 100 8.51 7.50 1.74
C THR A 100 9.07 6.52 0.70
N LYS A 101 10.37 6.31 0.75
CA LYS A 101 11.07 5.33 -0.10
C LYS A 101 11.45 4.11 0.73
N GLY A 102 10.53 3.11 0.79
CA GLY A 102 10.82 1.84 1.46
C GLY A 102 11.03 1.98 2.96
N SER A 103 10.28 2.86 3.62
CA SER A 103 10.26 2.95 5.08
C SER A 103 9.37 1.85 5.68
N SER A 104 9.66 1.47 6.91
CA SER A 104 8.78 0.60 7.73
C SER A 104 7.76 1.39 8.54
N THR A 105 7.87 2.71 8.57
CA THR A 105 6.94 3.59 9.28
C THR A 105 6.38 4.65 8.32
N PRO A 106 5.08 5.00 8.43
CA PRO A 106 4.50 6.03 7.59
C PRO A 106 4.98 7.42 8.03
N ALA A 107 5.19 8.32 7.06
CA ALA A 107 5.50 9.71 7.36
C ALA A 107 4.26 10.45 7.86
N HIS A 108 4.48 11.55 8.60
CA HIS A 108 3.42 12.41 9.12
C HIS A 108 3.20 13.68 8.27
N LYS A 109 4.10 13.91 7.33
CA LYS A 109 4.04 15.04 6.39
C LYS A 109 4.63 14.64 5.05
N MET A 110 4.29 15.39 4.01
CA MET A 110 4.87 15.19 2.68
C MET A 110 6.39 15.42 2.73
N THR A 111 7.15 14.45 2.26
CA THR A 111 8.61 14.54 2.12
C THR A 111 9.00 15.11 0.75
N ALA A 112 10.29 15.30 0.51
CA ALA A 112 10.80 15.64 -0.82
C ALA A 112 10.61 14.51 -1.83
N TYR A 113 10.50 13.26 -1.36
CA TYR A 113 10.27 12.09 -2.19
C TYR A 113 8.78 11.88 -2.42
N LYS A 114 8.39 11.83 -3.67
CA LYS A 114 7.04 11.42 -4.08
C LYS A 114 7.15 10.06 -4.73
N ASN A 115 6.41 9.09 -4.24
CA ASN A 115 6.43 7.75 -4.80
C ASN A 115 5.65 7.70 -6.11
N ILE A 116 6.38 7.79 -7.22
CA ILE A 116 5.82 7.82 -8.57
C ILE A 116 5.09 6.51 -8.93
N SER A 117 5.45 5.40 -8.32
CA SER A 117 4.90 4.10 -8.68
C SER A 117 3.66 3.70 -7.88
N CYS A 118 3.44 4.30 -6.72
CA CYS A 118 2.38 3.88 -5.80
C CYS A 118 1.40 4.99 -5.39
N GLY A 119 1.65 6.24 -5.70
CA GLY A 119 0.79 7.32 -5.22
C GLY A 119 1.10 8.67 -5.84
N PHE A 120 1.32 9.67 -5.03
CA PHE A 120 1.37 11.09 -5.41
C PHE A 120 2.18 11.47 -6.66
N GLY A 121 3.13 10.72 -7.06
CA GLY A 121 3.93 11.02 -8.25
C GLY A 121 3.62 10.11 -9.44
N GLY A 122 2.82 9.10 -9.24
CA GLY A 122 2.37 8.21 -10.29
C GLY A 122 0.89 8.37 -10.48
N ASN A 123 0.49 8.59 -11.71
CA ASN A 123 -0.90 8.56 -12.06
C ASN A 123 -1.42 7.12 -11.88
N LEU A 124 -1.78 6.76 -10.64
CA LEU A 124 -2.59 5.57 -10.42
C LEU A 124 -3.89 5.67 -11.21
N TYR A 125 -4.26 6.89 -11.60
CA TYR A 125 -5.52 7.22 -12.23
C TYR A 125 -5.39 7.68 -13.70
N GLU A 126 -4.19 7.91 -14.21
CA GLU A 126 -3.98 8.35 -15.60
C GLU A 126 -3.59 7.19 -16.53
N LYS A 127 -3.57 5.97 -16.06
CA LYS A 127 -3.30 4.77 -16.87
C LYS A 127 -4.50 3.84 -16.94
N GLU A 128 -5.65 4.41 -17.15
CA GLU A 128 -6.77 3.68 -17.75
C GLU A 128 -6.82 3.97 -19.24
#